data_22fab13463c724b1a8b0f6cbd43b14fc
#
_entry.id   22fab13463c724b1a8b0f6cbd43b14fc
#
_cell.length_a   1.000
_cell.length_b   1.000
_cell.length_c   1.000
_cell.angle_alpha   90.00
_cell.angle_beta   90.00
_cell.angle_gamma   90.00
#
_symmetry.space_group_name_H-M   'P 1'
#
loop_
_entity.id
_entity.type
_entity.pdbx_description
1 polymer ?
#
loop_
_entity_poly.entity_id
_entity_poly.type
_entity_poly.pdbx_seq_one_letter_code
_entity_poly.pdbx_strand_id
1 'polypeptide(L)'
;RKNTVNVEDELEARKKSGKGFFGDNVLALCSKADIVFMGLHGSNGEDGKIQAAFELMGIKYTGTDYISSAISMSKELTKKVLVPDGIPMPKGVALKRGHKIEYVPYPCVVKPCCGGSSVGVSIVANDAEFKEALTEAFSYEDNILVEEYIKGREFSVGVLDGKALPVIEIE
;
A
#
# COMPACT_ATOMS: atom_id res chain seq x y z
N ARG A 1 -4.15 -36.09 8.48
CA ARG A 1 -4.91 -34.87 8.16
C ARG A 1 -4.02 -33.69 8.51
N LYS A 2 -3.54 -32.94 7.54
CA LYS A 2 -2.81 -31.69 7.78
C LYS A 2 -3.87 -30.69 8.31
N ASN A 3 -3.76 -30.28 9.56
CA ASN A 3 -4.51 -29.12 10.06
C ASN A 3 -3.96 -27.90 9.32
N THR A 4 -4.65 -27.48 8.29
CA THR A 4 -4.40 -26.16 7.68
C THR A 4 -4.91 -25.13 8.67
N VAL A 5 -3.99 -24.40 9.30
CA VAL A 5 -4.32 -23.24 10.12
C VAL A 5 -4.92 -22.19 9.18
N ASN A 6 -6.14 -21.77 9.44
CA ASN A 6 -6.72 -20.62 8.74
C ASN A 6 -6.11 -19.36 9.34
N VAL A 7 -5.30 -18.68 8.55
CA VAL A 7 -4.58 -17.46 9.00
C VAL A 7 -5.55 -16.35 9.40
N GLU A 8 -6.70 -16.25 8.74
CA GLU A 8 -7.71 -15.23 9.05
C GLU A 8 -8.34 -15.47 10.42
N ASP A 9 -8.68 -16.73 10.74
CA ASP A 9 -9.23 -17.10 12.07
C ASP A 9 -8.21 -16.83 13.19
N GLU A 10 -6.93 -17.10 12.95
CA GLU A 10 -5.85 -16.80 13.90
C GLU A 10 -5.68 -15.29 14.11
N LEU A 11 -5.71 -14.49 13.06
CA LEU A 11 -5.63 -13.03 13.16
C LEU A 11 -6.83 -12.44 13.93
N GLU A 12 -8.03 -12.92 13.65
CA GLU A 12 -9.25 -12.55 14.36
C GLU A 12 -9.17 -12.94 15.86
N ALA A 13 -8.72 -14.15 16.15
CA ALA A 13 -8.55 -14.64 17.53
C ALA A 13 -7.52 -13.79 18.29
N ARG A 14 -6.41 -13.40 17.63
CA ARG A 14 -5.40 -12.52 18.22
C ARG A 14 -5.95 -11.12 18.51
N LYS A 15 -6.67 -10.51 17.55
CA LYS A 15 -7.34 -9.20 17.75
C LYS A 15 -8.30 -9.25 18.95
N LYS A 16 -9.13 -10.30 19.05
CA LYS A 16 -10.09 -10.49 20.15
C LYS A 16 -9.42 -10.72 21.50
N SER A 17 -8.26 -11.36 21.54
CA SER A 17 -7.50 -11.60 22.76
C SER A 17 -6.65 -10.43 23.25
N GLY A 18 -6.65 -9.30 22.53
CA GLY A 18 -5.81 -8.14 22.85
C GLY A 18 -4.30 -8.37 22.63
N LYS A 19 -3.91 -9.48 21.99
CA LYS A 19 -2.52 -9.77 21.64
C LYS A 19 -2.08 -8.88 20.48
N GLY A 20 -0.84 -8.37 20.57
CA GLY A 20 -0.23 -7.58 19.51
C GLY A 20 -0.05 -8.35 18.21
N PHE A 21 0.36 -7.63 17.17
CA PHE A 21 0.60 -8.20 15.84
C PHE A 21 1.62 -9.34 15.85
N PHE A 22 2.72 -9.19 16.57
CA PHE A 22 3.75 -10.21 16.66
C PHE A 22 3.35 -11.39 17.55
N GLY A 23 3.71 -12.61 17.14
CA GLY A 23 3.68 -13.79 17.98
C GLY A 23 4.67 -13.66 19.15
N ASP A 24 4.42 -14.42 20.23
CA ASP A 24 5.13 -14.26 21.51
C ASP A 24 6.68 -14.32 21.39
N ASN A 25 7.22 -15.09 20.45
CA ASN A 25 8.65 -15.27 20.27
C ASN A 25 9.22 -14.66 18.97
N VAL A 26 8.39 -14.02 18.13
CA VAL A 26 8.81 -13.56 16.80
C VAL A 26 9.96 -12.55 16.89
N LEU A 27 9.78 -11.49 17.66
CA LEU A 27 10.79 -10.45 17.82
C LEU A 27 12.06 -10.97 18.48
N ALA A 28 11.92 -11.88 19.47
CA ALA A 28 13.06 -12.50 20.13
C ALA A 28 13.87 -13.42 19.20
N LEU A 29 13.22 -14.09 18.26
CA LEU A 29 13.90 -14.86 17.23
C LEU A 29 14.55 -13.96 16.18
N CYS A 30 13.85 -12.95 15.71
CA CYS A 30 14.38 -11.98 14.76
C CYS A 30 15.62 -11.25 15.30
N SER A 31 15.65 -10.91 16.59
CA SER A 31 16.81 -10.24 17.21
C SER A 31 18.06 -11.12 17.34
N LYS A 32 17.94 -12.43 17.16
CA LYS A 32 19.07 -13.37 17.17
C LYS A 32 19.57 -13.71 15.76
N ALA A 33 18.86 -13.30 14.73
CA ALA A 33 19.26 -13.53 13.35
C ALA A 33 20.29 -12.46 12.91
N ASP A 34 21.20 -12.82 12.03
CA ASP A 34 22.13 -11.88 11.41
C ASP A 34 21.39 -10.88 10.52
N ILE A 35 20.32 -11.35 9.87
CA ILE A 35 19.41 -10.57 9.04
C ILE A 35 18.06 -11.29 8.93
N VAL A 36 16.97 -10.53 8.86
CA VAL A 36 15.61 -11.03 8.64
C VAL A 36 15.22 -10.80 7.17
N PHE A 37 14.91 -11.87 6.45
CA PHE A 37 14.35 -11.77 5.11
C PHE A 37 12.87 -11.43 5.20
N MET A 38 12.49 -10.26 4.67
CA MET A 38 11.11 -9.76 4.66
C MET A 38 10.38 -10.24 3.42
N GLY A 39 9.50 -11.24 3.58
CA GLY A 39 8.62 -11.75 2.52
C GLY A 39 7.14 -11.41 2.75
N LEU A 40 6.86 -10.36 3.50
CA LEU A 40 5.51 -9.90 3.81
C LEU A 40 5.02 -8.90 2.76
N HIS A 41 3.70 -8.87 2.54
CA HIS A 41 3.05 -8.01 1.56
C HIS A 41 1.94 -7.18 2.20
N GLY A 42 1.64 -6.01 1.60
CA GLY A 42 0.53 -5.15 1.99
C GLY A 42 0.68 -4.53 3.38
N SER A 43 -0.45 -4.35 4.06
CA SER A 43 -0.51 -3.74 5.39
C SER A 43 0.32 -4.51 6.41
N ASN A 44 1.03 -3.78 7.24
CA ASN A 44 2.05 -4.22 8.21
C ASN A 44 3.33 -4.83 7.60
N GLY A 45 3.32 -5.26 6.34
CA GLY A 45 4.51 -5.79 5.66
C GLY A 45 5.29 -4.74 4.89
N GLU A 46 4.57 -3.84 4.18
CA GLU A 46 5.15 -2.86 3.27
C GLU A 46 4.84 -1.40 3.65
N ASP A 47 4.15 -1.16 4.76
CA ASP A 47 3.69 0.16 5.20
C ASP A 47 4.58 0.83 6.27
N GLY A 48 5.78 0.31 6.50
CA GLY A 48 6.76 0.85 7.41
C GLY A 48 6.62 0.42 8.88
N LYS A 49 5.52 -0.21 9.29
CA LYS A 49 5.27 -0.53 10.70
C LYS A 49 6.22 -1.59 11.25
N ILE A 50 6.42 -2.70 10.53
CA ILE A 50 7.38 -3.73 10.93
C ILE A 50 8.80 -3.19 10.84
N GLN A 51 9.12 -2.45 9.79
CA GLN A 51 10.41 -1.83 9.59
C GLN A 51 10.76 -0.91 10.78
N ALA A 52 9.84 -0.05 11.21
CA ALA A 52 10.04 0.79 12.38
C ALA A 52 10.26 -0.03 13.67
N ALA A 53 9.49 -1.10 13.87
CA ALA A 53 9.68 -1.99 15.03
C ALA A 53 11.06 -2.65 15.01
N PHE A 54 11.53 -3.11 13.85
CA PHE A 54 12.84 -3.73 13.70
C PHE A 54 13.98 -2.73 13.92
N GLU A 55 13.86 -1.51 13.39
CA GLU A 55 14.84 -0.45 13.60
C GLU A 55 14.99 -0.07 15.08
N LEU A 56 13.86 0.09 15.79
CA LEU A 56 13.87 0.35 17.23
C LEU A 56 14.55 -0.77 18.04
N MET A 57 14.51 -1.99 17.56
CA MET A 57 15.12 -3.16 18.19
C MET A 57 16.53 -3.46 17.68
N GLY A 58 17.05 -2.71 16.71
CA GLY A 58 18.34 -2.97 16.08
C GLY A 58 18.38 -4.24 15.24
N ILE A 59 17.22 -4.75 14.78
CA ILE A 59 17.09 -5.93 13.94
C ILE A 59 17.35 -5.55 12.48
N LYS A 60 18.32 -6.18 11.84
CA LYS A 60 18.59 -6.00 10.41
C LYS A 60 17.58 -6.77 9.59
N TYR A 61 17.09 -6.18 8.52
CA TYR A 61 16.11 -6.77 7.61
C TYR A 61 16.37 -6.41 6.15
N THR A 62 15.78 -7.16 5.22
CA THR A 62 15.81 -6.85 3.79
C THR A 62 14.66 -5.92 3.42
N GLY A 63 14.89 -5.02 2.47
CA GLY A 63 13.88 -4.09 1.98
C GLY A 63 14.23 -2.64 2.29
N THR A 64 13.24 -1.77 2.11
CA THR A 64 13.39 -0.34 2.32
C THR A 64 13.07 0.05 3.77
N ASP A 65 13.55 1.21 4.22
CA ASP A 65 13.34 1.73 5.58
C ASP A 65 11.85 2.07 5.85
N TYR A 66 11.54 2.35 7.12
CA TYR A 66 10.15 2.56 7.55
C TYR A 66 9.54 3.84 6.95
N ILE A 67 10.33 4.92 6.75
CA ILE A 67 9.82 6.18 6.20
C ILE A 67 9.47 5.99 4.73
N SER A 68 10.42 5.47 3.94
CA SER A 68 10.24 5.21 2.52
C SER A 68 9.10 4.22 2.27
N SER A 69 8.99 3.16 3.08
CA SER A 69 7.88 2.21 3.05
C SER A 69 6.53 2.88 3.30
N ALA A 70 6.43 3.71 4.35
CA ALA A 70 5.19 4.39 4.70
C ALA A 70 4.75 5.41 3.62
N ILE A 71 5.69 6.17 3.07
CA ILE A 71 5.41 7.12 1.98
C ILE A 71 4.96 6.37 0.73
N SER A 72 5.68 5.32 0.32
CA SER A 72 5.40 4.56 -0.90
C SER A 72 4.06 3.82 -0.83
N MET A 73 3.66 3.36 0.36
CA MET A 73 2.36 2.71 0.55
C MET A 73 1.20 3.68 0.35
N SER A 74 1.36 4.96 0.67
CA SER A 74 0.33 5.99 0.52
C SER A 74 0.50 6.75 -0.79
N LYS A 75 -0.37 6.50 -1.78
CA LYS A 75 -0.36 7.19 -3.08
C LYS A 75 -0.48 8.71 -2.94
N GLU A 76 -1.25 9.18 -1.95
CA GLU A 76 -1.37 10.60 -1.63
C GLU A 76 -0.05 11.19 -1.14
N LEU A 77 0.62 10.53 -0.19
CA LEU A 77 1.91 10.99 0.33
C LEU A 77 3.01 10.91 -0.72
N THR A 78 3.04 9.83 -1.50
CA THR A 78 3.96 9.68 -2.64
C THR A 78 3.83 10.88 -3.59
N LYS A 79 2.61 11.26 -3.96
CA LYS A 79 2.39 12.44 -4.82
C LYS A 79 2.88 13.73 -4.17
N LYS A 80 2.58 13.95 -2.88
CA LYS A 80 3.01 15.15 -2.14
C LYS A 80 4.52 15.30 -2.06
N VAL A 81 5.24 14.17 -2.00
CA VAL A 81 6.71 14.15 -1.93
C VAL A 81 7.33 14.29 -3.32
N LEU A 82 6.88 13.52 -4.31
CA LEU A 82 7.56 13.42 -5.60
C LEU A 82 7.17 14.50 -6.63
N VAL A 83 5.95 15.04 -6.58
CA VAL A 83 5.51 16.08 -7.53
C VAL A 83 6.35 17.36 -7.41
N PRO A 84 6.69 17.87 -6.20
CA PRO A 84 7.59 19.02 -6.06
C PRO A 84 8.98 18.81 -6.67
N ASP A 85 9.45 17.56 -6.71
CA ASP A 85 10.74 17.18 -7.32
C ASP A 85 10.66 17.00 -8.85
N GLY A 86 9.51 17.32 -9.45
CA GLY A 86 9.31 17.27 -10.90
C GLY A 86 9.05 15.87 -11.46
N ILE A 87 8.76 14.88 -10.61
CA ILE A 87 8.39 13.54 -11.07
C ILE A 87 6.97 13.58 -11.65
N PRO A 88 6.79 13.22 -12.94
CA PRO A 88 5.47 13.23 -13.57
C PRO A 88 4.53 12.21 -12.89
N MET A 89 3.36 12.67 -12.49
CA MET A 89 2.33 11.82 -11.90
C MET A 89 0.96 12.22 -12.45
N PRO A 90 -0.01 11.29 -12.53
CA PRO A 90 -1.37 11.61 -12.94
C PRO A 90 -1.95 12.74 -12.08
N LYS A 91 -2.61 13.71 -12.70
CA LYS A 91 -3.28 14.78 -11.96
C LYS A 91 -4.47 14.21 -11.18
N GLY A 92 -4.65 14.66 -9.96
CA GLY A 92 -5.75 14.16 -9.15
C GLY A 92 -5.75 14.75 -7.74
N VAL A 93 -6.78 14.37 -6.99
CA VAL A 93 -7.03 14.85 -5.65
C VAL A 93 -7.31 13.68 -4.69
N ALA A 94 -6.84 13.81 -3.46
CA ALA A 94 -7.25 12.94 -2.38
C ALA A 94 -8.61 13.40 -1.85
N LEU A 95 -9.53 12.47 -1.67
CA LEU A 95 -10.87 12.69 -1.16
C LEU A 95 -11.07 11.90 0.13
N LYS A 96 -11.45 12.61 1.17
CA LYS A 96 -11.81 11.99 2.44
C LYS A 96 -13.31 11.67 2.48
N ARG A 97 -13.70 10.58 3.10
CA ARG A 97 -15.10 10.18 3.29
C ARG A 97 -15.94 11.38 3.84
N GLY A 98 -17.06 11.61 3.20
CA GLY A 98 -17.95 12.72 3.55
C GLY A 98 -17.61 14.08 2.93
N HIS A 99 -16.49 14.23 2.26
CA HIS A 99 -16.16 15.42 1.49
C HIS A 99 -16.68 15.30 0.06
N LYS A 100 -16.97 16.44 -0.56
CA LYS A 100 -17.42 16.51 -1.95
C LYS A 100 -16.27 16.86 -2.88
N ILE A 101 -16.27 16.27 -4.06
CA ILE A 101 -15.46 16.71 -5.21
C ILE A 101 -16.34 17.64 -6.06
N GLU A 102 -15.84 18.82 -6.40
CA GLU A 102 -16.56 19.79 -7.24
C GLU A 102 -16.47 19.43 -8.74
N TYR A 103 -15.35 18.87 -9.16
CA TYR A 103 -15.11 18.52 -10.56
C TYR A 103 -14.27 17.24 -10.69
N VAL A 104 -14.71 16.36 -11.57
CA VAL A 104 -14.02 15.13 -11.92
C VAL A 104 -13.89 15.01 -13.43
N PRO A 105 -12.67 15.07 -13.98
CA PRO A 105 -12.46 14.90 -15.41
C PRO A 105 -12.61 13.42 -15.79
N TYR A 106 -13.55 13.10 -16.66
CA TYR A 106 -13.70 11.75 -17.20
C TYR A 106 -12.88 11.55 -18.48
N PRO A 107 -12.34 10.35 -18.71
CA PRO A 107 -12.29 9.23 -17.80
C PRO A 107 -11.32 9.47 -16.63
N CYS A 108 -11.67 8.97 -15.44
CA CYS A 108 -10.81 9.07 -14.27
C CYS A 108 -10.67 7.72 -13.57
N VAL A 109 -9.72 7.64 -12.63
CA VAL A 109 -9.48 6.47 -11.79
C VAL A 109 -9.86 6.82 -10.36
N VAL A 110 -10.68 5.98 -9.74
CA VAL A 110 -11.01 6.03 -8.32
C VAL A 110 -10.34 4.85 -7.64
N LYS A 111 -9.57 5.09 -6.58
CA LYS A 111 -8.83 4.03 -5.89
C LYS A 111 -8.54 4.38 -4.42
N PRO A 112 -8.36 3.39 -3.54
CA PRO A 112 -7.83 3.60 -2.19
C PRO A 112 -6.46 4.28 -2.22
N CYS A 113 -6.17 5.15 -1.26
CA CYS A 113 -4.86 5.79 -1.13
C CYS A 113 -3.77 4.79 -0.76
N CYS A 114 -4.08 3.80 0.09
CA CYS A 114 -3.17 2.74 0.49
C CYS A 114 -3.55 1.41 -0.17
N GLY A 115 -2.64 0.43 -0.09
CA GLY A 115 -2.85 -0.89 -0.69
C GLY A 115 -2.33 -1.01 -2.12
N GLY A 116 -2.50 -2.20 -2.70
CA GLY A 116 -1.97 -2.58 -4.00
C GLY A 116 -2.87 -3.59 -4.75
N SER A 117 -2.32 -4.21 -5.80
CA SER A 117 -2.97 -5.27 -6.60
C SER A 117 -4.36 -4.91 -7.15
N SER A 118 -4.57 -3.67 -7.53
CA SER A 118 -5.82 -3.17 -8.12
C SER A 118 -7.09 -3.35 -7.26
N VAL A 119 -6.95 -3.67 -5.98
CA VAL A 119 -8.09 -3.79 -5.07
C VAL A 119 -8.76 -2.44 -4.87
N GLY A 120 -10.07 -2.36 -5.13
CA GLY A 120 -10.86 -1.14 -5.04
C GLY A 120 -10.51 -0.07 -6.08
N VAL A 121 -9.84 -0.46 -7.19
CA VAL A 121 -9.48 0.44 -8.29
C VAL A 121 -10.54 0.36 -9.38
N SER A 122 -11.15 1.48 -9.74
CA SER A 122 -12.16 1.59 -10.79
C SER A 122 -11.78 2.68 -11.80
N ILE A 123 -11.86 2.34 -13.09
CA ILE A 123 -11.80 3.33 -14.18
C ILE A 123 -13.24 3.70 -14.49
N VAL A 124 -13.55 4.99 -14.43
CA VAL A 124 -14.91 5.50 -14.56
C VAL A 124 -15.03 6.53 -15.68
N ALA A 125 -16.11 6.48 -16.43
CA ALA A 125 -16.35 7.32 -17.58
C ALA A 125 -17.53 8.30 -17.40
N ASN A 126 -18.31 8.16 -16.32
CA ASN A 126 -19.50 8.97 -16.07
C ASN A 126 -19.87 9.02 -14.57
N ASP A 127 -20.83 9.89 -14.24
CA ASP A 127 -21.30 10.12 -12.87
C ASP A 127 -21.91 8.89 -12.19
N ALA A 128 -22.55 8.00 -12.93
CA ALA A 128 -23.15 6.81 -12.35
C ALA A 128 -22.07 5.83 -11.88
N GLU A 129 -21.13 5.52 -12.75
CA GLU A 129 -19.95 4.70 -12.42
C GLU A 129 -19.12 5.33 -11.30
N PHE A 130 -19.01 6.66 -11.30
CA PHE A 130 -18.26 7.37 -10.26
C PHE A 130 -18.84 7.16 -8.86
N LYS A 131 -20.16 7.20 -8.71
CA LYS A 131 -20.83 6.95 -7.41
C LYS A 131 -20.61 5.52 -6.91
N GLU A 132 -20.66 4.56 -7.81
CA GLU A 132 -20.38 3.16 -7.48
C GLU A 132 -18.92 2.97 -7.05
N ALA A 133 -17.98 3.51 -7.83
CA ALA A 133 -16.56 3.47 -7.55
C ALA A 133 -16.19 4.13 -6.22
N LEU A 134 -16.83 5.27 -5.87
CA LEU A 134 -16.66 5.90 -4.56
C LEU A 134 -17.10 4.96 -3.44
N THR A 135 -18.26 4.33 -3.59
CA THR A 135 -18.79 3.40 -2.59
C THR A 135 -17.85 2.22 -2.39
N GLU A 136 -17.34 1.66 -3.48
CA GLU A 136 -16.38 0.56 -3.43
C GLU A 136 -15.07 0.99 -2.78
N ALA A 137 -14.41 2.05 -3.25
CA ALA A 137 -13.13 2.51 -2.72
C ALA A 137 -13.23 2.88 -1.22
N PHE A 138 -14.31 3.54 -0.81
CA PHE A 138 -14.58 3.85 0.60
C PHE A 138 -14.93 2.61 1.45
N SER A 139 -15.20 1.46 0.88
CA SER A 139 -15.34 0.23 1.67
C SER A 139 -14.00 -0.27 2.22
N TYR A 140 -12.89 0.14 1.61
CA TYR A 140 -11.54 -0.24 2.00
C TYR A 140 -10.89 0.75 2.96
N GLU A 141 -11.05 2.07 2.73
CA GLU A 141 -10.45 3.10 3.59
C GLU A 141 -11.19 4.45 3.50
N ASP A 142 -10.90 5.35 4.44
CA ASP A 142 -11.55 6.66 4.51
C ASP A 142 -10.92 7.73 3.60
N ASN A 143 -9.72 7.47 3.08
CA ASN A 143 -9.02 8.35 2.15
C ASN A 143 -8.84 7.64 0.81
N ILE A 144 -9.39 8.22 -0.23
CA ILE A 144 -9.28 7.69 -1.59
C ILE A 144 -8.64 8.72 -2.51
N LEU A 145 -8.14 8.24 -3.64
CA LEU A 145 -7.55 9.08 -4.68
C LEU A 145 -8.45 9.04 -5.91
N VAL A 146 -8.76 10.21 -6.44
CA VAL A 146 -9.40 10.38 -7.74
C VAL A 146 -8.42 11.08 -8.67
N GLU A 147 -8.06 10.44 -9.77
CA GLU A 147 -7.05 10.98 -10.69
C GLU A 147 -7.38 10.72 -12.15
N GLU A 148 -6.81 11.49 -13.05
CA GLU A 148 -6.95 11.29 -14.48
C GLU A 148 -6.55 9.87 -14.89
N TYR A 149 -7.28 9.29 -15.84
CA TYR A 149 -6.91 8.02 -16.43
C TYR A 149 -5.82 8.22 -17.48
N ILE A 150 -4.67 7.60 -17.25
CA ILE A 150 -3.57 7.57 -18.20
C ILE A 150 -3.65 6.29 -19.02
N LYS A 151 -3.96 6.41 -20.30
CA LYS A 151 -3.94 5.27 -21.23
C LYS A 151 -2.50 5.04 -21.70
N GLY A 152 -2.01 3.81 -21.55
CA GLY A 152 -0.65 3.47 -21.97
C GLY A 152 -0.26 2.07 -21.60
N ARG A 153 1.01 1.76 -21.84
CA ARG A 153 1.65 0.50 -21.39
C ARG A 153 2.08 0.65 -19.94
N GLU A 154 1.96 -0.42 -19.18
CA GLU A 154 2.37 -0.45 -17.78
C GLU A 154 3.74 -1.09 -17.63
N PHE A 155 4.61 -0.50 -16.82
CA PHE A 155 5.96 -0.97 -16.61
C PHE A 155 6.30 -1.00 -15.12
N SER A 156 7.13 -1.96 -14.74
CA SER A 156 7.76 -2.04 -13.43
C SER A 156 9.27 -1.96 -13.56
N VAL A 157 9.89 -1.20 -12.66
CA VAL A 157 11.34 -1.07 -12.58
C VAL A 157 11.77 -1.30 -11.13
N GLY A 158 12.40 -2.44 -10.87
CA GLY A 158 12.99 -2.72 -9.57
C GLY A 158 14.25 -1.87 -9.34
N VAL A 159 14.51 -1.54 -8.09
CA VAL A 159 15.76 -0.87 -7.68
C VAL A 159 16.44 -1.70 -6.58
N LEU A 160 17.71 -2.02 -6.75
CA LEU A 160 18.53 -2.73 -5.78
C LEU A 160 19.81 -1.94 -5.52
N ASP A 161 20.07 -1.61 -4.26
CA ASP A 161 21.23 -0.80 -3.84
C ASP A 161 21.40 0.49 -4.67
N GLY A 162 20.29 1.20 -4.92
CA GLY A 162 20.27 2.44 -5.69
C GLY A 162 20.46 2.27 -7.21
N LYS A 163 20.51 1.04 -7.71
CA LYS A 163 20.65 0.73 -9.15
C LYS A 163 19.33 0.23 -9.72
N ALA A 164 18.85 0.89 -10.78
CA ALA A 164 17.69 0.43 -11.51
C ALA A 164 17.99 -0.90 -12.20
N LEU A 165 17.08 -1.85 -12.07
CA LEU A 165 17.08 -3.13 -12.76
C LEU A 165 16.43 -2.97 -14.15
N PRO A 166 16.52 -3.99 -15.02
CA PRO A 166 15.84 -3.96 -16.31
C PRO A 166 14.33 -3.69 -16.18
N VAL A 167 13.82 -2.91 -17.11
CA VAL A 167 12.38 -2.57 -17.18
C VAL A 167 11.59 -3.83 -17.57
N ILE A 168 10.50 -4.09 -16.86
CA ILE A 168 9.55 -5.17 -17.12
C ILE A 168 8.23 -4.55 -17.54
N GLU A 169 7.67 -4.98 -18.67
CA GLU A 169 6.33 -4.64 -19.09
C GLU A 169 5.32 -5.59 -18.41
N ILE A 170 4.23 -5.01 -17.92
CA ILE A 170 3.12 -5.76 -17.31
C ILE A 170 2.03 -5.89 -18.38
N GLU A 171 1.64 -7.13 -18.72
CA GLU A 171 0.59 -7.49 -19.66
C GLU A 171 -0.71 -7.90 -18.94
#